data_2ae41cbb5269d3d3c5886e6dd5d49452
#
_entry.id   2ae41cbb5269d3d3c5886e6dd5d49452
#
_cell.length_a   1.000
_cell.length_b   1.000
_cell.length_c   1.000
_cell.angle_alpha   90.00
_cell.angle_beta   90.00
_cell.angle_gamma   90.00
#
_symmetry.space_group_name_H-M   'P 1'
#
loop_
_entity.id
_entity.type
_entity.pdbx_description
1 polymer ?
#
loop_
_entity_poly.entity_id
_entity_poly.type
_entity_poly.pdbx_seq_one_letter_code
_entity_poly.pdbx_strand_id
1 'polypeptide(L)'
;MDALRDAARGGRVNHAFAEKIMMVVTSVNGCRYCSYGHSRAALATGVPETELQKLMALDLEAFPENEVVALTFAQHYAESHCNPDPAAWQRVTSYYGEETANDIMTYLRMITFGNLLGNTFDALLSRFSGKPAQGSNLWSELSVLLGAIWLPPFRLFIRLFKSKTGNACI
;
A
#
# COMPACT_ATOMS: atom_id res chain seq x y z
N MET A 1 -4.19 -7.26 13.09
CA MET A 1 -2.85 -7.86 13.23
C MET A 1 -2.85 -9.31 12.79
N ASP A 2 -3.95 -10.04 12.96
CA ASP A 2 -4.01 -11.45 12.60
C ASP A 2 -3.87 -11.65 11.09
N ALA A 3 -4.61 -10.92 10.24
CA ALA A 3 -4.52 -11.05 8.78
C ALA A 3 -3.11 -10.76 8.21
N LEU A 4 -2.42 -9.73 8.73
CA LEU A 4 -1.05 -9.44 8.31
C LEU A 4 -0.05 -10.51 8.78
N ARG A 5 -0.24 -11.01 10.01
CA ARG A 5 0.57 -12.10 10.53
C ARG A 5 0.33 -13.40 9.76
N ASP A 6 -0.93 -13.67 9.40
CA ASP A 6 -1.31 -14.83 8.61
C ASP A 6 -0.78 -14.72 7.18
N ALA A 7 -0.87 -13.55 6.54
CA ALA A 7 -0.27 -13.29 5.23
C ALA A 7 1.26 -13.47 5.25
N ALA A 8 1.94 -12.92 6.27
CA ALA A 8 3.39 -13.03 6.40
C ALA A 8 3.86 -14.46 6.74
N ARG A 9 3.06 -15.23 7.50
CA ARG A 9 3.38 -16.62 7.88
C ARG A 9 2.96 -17.64 6.83
N GLY A 10 1.94 -17.33 6.06
CA GLY A 10 1.41 -18.23 5.02
C GLY A 10 2.39 -18.50 3.89
N GLY A 11 3.36 -17.63 3.68
CA GLY A 11 4.40 -17.78 2.66
C GLY A 11 3.90 -17.73 1.21
N ARG A 12 2.59 -17.51 1.00
CA ARG A 12 1.97 -17.42 -0.33
C ARG A 12 2.45 -16.21 -1.12
N VAL A 13 2.67 -15.10 -0.42
CA VAL A 13 3.31 -13.88 -0.96
C VAL A 13 4.64 -13.75 -0.26
N ASN A 14 5.75 -14.04 -0.95
CA ASN A 14 7.07 -13.92 -0.37
C ASN A 14 7.45 -12.44 -0.11
N HIS A 15 8.46 -12.21 0.73
CA HIS A 15 8.85 -10.87 1.15
C HIS A 15 9.23 -9.95 -0.02
N ALA A 16 9.98 -10.46 -1.00
CA ALA A 16 10.39 -9.66 -2.16
C ALA A 16 9.17 -9.23 -2.98
N PHE A 17 8.22 -10.13 -3.21
CA PHE A 17 6.99 -9.82 -3.94
C PHE A 17 6.08 -8.86 -3.16
N ALA A 18 5.97 -9.01 -1.84
CA ALA A 18 5.23 -8.08 -0.99
C ALA A 18 5.81 -6.66 -1.09
N GLU A 19 7.16 -6.52 -1.04
CA GLU A 19 7.82 -5.22 -1.22
C GLU A 19 7.57 -4.63 -2.61
N LYS A 20 7.60 -5.43 -3.69
CA LYS A 20 7.26 -4.96 -5.04
C LYS A 20 5.84 -4.40 -5.10
N ILE A 21 4.85 -5.11 -4.55
CA ILE A 21 3.46 -4.66 -4.47
C ILE A 21 3.35 -3.33 -3.71
N MET A 22 4.01 -3.22 -2.56
CA MET A 22 3.99 -2.01 -1.73
C MET A 22 4.70 -0.84 -2.40
N MET A 23 5.76 -1.10 -3.18
CA MET A 23 6.45 -0.05 -3.96
C MET A 23 5.55 0.54 -5.04
N VAL A 24 4.77 -0.27 -5.76
CA VAL A 24 3.82 0.24 -6.78
C VAL A 24 2.81 1.19 -6.14
N VAL A 25 2.15 0.79 -5.06
CA VAL A 25 1.19 1.66 -4.35
C VAL A 25 1.87 2.95 -3.85
N THR A 26 3.08 2.82 -3.34
CA THR A 26 3.86 3.96 -2.83
C THR A 26 4.23 4.94 -3.95
N SER A 27 4.57 4.43 -5.13
CA SER A 27 4.89 5.25 -6.31
C SER A 27 3.67 6.04 -6.80
N VAL A 28 2.49 5.41 -6.86
CA VAL A 28 1.23 6.10 -7.20
C VAL A 28 0.89 7.17 -6.16
N ASN A 29 0.99 6.84 -4.87
CA ASN A 29 0.62 7.74 -3.78
C ASN A 29 1.67 8.84 -3.48
N GLY A 30 2.86 8.76 -4.06
CA GLY A 30 3.92 9.76 -3.92
C GLY A 30 4.48 9.91 -2.50
N CYS A 31 4.45 8.85 -1.67
CA CYS A 31 4.96 8.92 -0.29
C CYS A 31 6.48 8.79 -0.26
N ARG A 32 7.21 9.91 -0.15
CA ARG A 32 8.68 9.91 -0.14
C ARG A 32 9.31 9.11 1.01
N TYR A 33 8.72 9.14 2.21
CA TYR A 33 9.21 8.38 3.36
C TYR A 33 8.99 6.88 3.18
N CYS A 34 7.83 6.50 2.67
CA CYS A 34 7.51 5.12 2.37
C CYS A 34 8.38 4.59 1.22
N SER A 35 8.60 5.41 0.18
CA SER A 35 9.50 5.08 -0.92
C SER A 35 10.91 4.77 -0.42
N TYR A 36 11.47 5.65 0.43
CA TYR A 36 12.78 5.42 1.02
C TYR A 36 12.85 4.12 1.84
N GLY A 37 11.85 3.89 2.72
CA GLY A 37 11.82 2.71 3.59
C GLY A 37 11.67 1.41 2.80
N HIS A 38 10.68 1.35 1.90
CA HIS A 38 10.36 0.15 1.12
C HIS A 38 11.39 -0.13 0.03
N SER A 39 12.05 0.90 -0.56
CA SER A 39 13.19 0.68 -1.45
C SER A 39 14.32 -0.08 -0.75
N ARG A 40 14.66 0.31 0.48
CA ARG A 40 15.69 -0.38 1.26
C ARG A 40 15.26 -1.81 1.64
N ALA A 41 14.01 -1.99 2.01
CA ALA A 41 13.46 -3.31 2.33
C ALA A 41 13.45 -4.22 1.09
N ALA A 42 13.02 -3.72 -0.07
CA ALA A 42 13.03 -4.45 -1.32
C ALA A 42 14.46 -4.92 -1.70
N LEU A 43 15.45 -4.02 -1.64
CA LEU A 43 16.85 -4.37 -1.89
C LEU A 43 17.36 -5.42 -0.88
N ALA A 44 17.00 -5.29 0.39
CA ALA A 44 17.38 -6.24 1.43
C ALA A 44 16.74 -7.63 1.24
N THR A 45 15.59 -7.71 0.57
CA THR A 45 14.93 -8.98 0.21
C THR A 45 15.41 -9.55 -1.13
N GLY A 46 16.36 -8.90 -1.79
CA GLY A 46 16.97 -9.36 -3.02
C GLY A 46 16.30 -8.86 -4.31
N VAL A 47 15.39 -7.88 -4.22
CA VAL A 47 14.85 -7.21 -5.43
C VAL A 47 15.99 -6.43 -6.09
N PRO A 48 16.29 -6.67 -7.39
CA PRO A 48 17.32 -5.93 -8.10
C PRO A 48 17.01 -4.44 -8.20
N GLU A 49 18.05 -3.60 -8.14
CA GLU A 49 17.94 -2.14 -8.32
C GLU A 49 17.21 -1.76 -9.62
N THR A 50 17.47 -2.51 -10.71
CA THR A 50 16.81 -2.29 -12.00
C THR A 50 15.30 -2.55 -11.96
N GLU A 51 14.85 -3.55 -11.20
CA GLU A 51 13.41 -3.80 -10.97
C GLU A 51 12.81 -2.72 -10.10
N LEU A 52 13.53 -2.29 -9.06
CA LEU A 52 13.09 -1.21 -8.19
C LEU A 52 12.84 0.08 -8.97
N GLN A 53 13.73 0.44 -9.89
CA GLN A 53 13.57 1.61 -10.76
C GLN A 53 12.31 1.48 -11.65
N LYS A 54 12.04 0.29 -12.21
CA LYS A 54 10.82 0.03 -12.98
C LYS A 54 9.55 0.17 -12.14
N LEU A 55 9.54 -0.36 -10.91
CA LEU A 55 8.42 -0.20 -9.98
C LEU A 55 8.15 1.28 -9.66
N MET A 56 9.21 2.04 -9.45
CA MET A 56 9.10 3.48 -9.20
C MET A 56 8.60 4.25 -10.42
N ALA A 57 8.94 3.81 -11.62
CA ALA A 57 8.47 4.38 -12.90
C ALA A 57 7.09 3.83 -13.31
N LEU A 58 6.53 2.86 -12.61
CA LEU A 58 5.31 2.13 -12.97
C LEU A 58 5.40 1.42 -14.34
N ASP A 59 6.62 1.01 -14.72
CA ASP A 59 6.89 0.19 -15.92
C ASP A 59 6.66 -1.29 -15.56
N LEU A 60 5.39 -1.68 -15.48
CA LEU A 60 4.98 -2.99 -14.96
C LEU A 60 4.98 -4.09 -16.03
N GLU A 61 4.98 -3.75 -17.31
CA GLU A 61 5.02 -4.73 -18.42
C GLU A 61 6.34 -5.51 -18.46
N ALA A 62 7.38 -4.97 -17.83
CA ALA A 62 8.69 -5.60 -17.75
C ALA A 62 8.77 -6.75 -16.71
N PHE A 63 7.70 -6.97 -15.95
CA PHE A 63 7.66 -8.02 -14.91
C PHE A 63 7.06 -9.32 -15.45
N PRO A 64 7.43 -10.50 -14.88
CA PRO A 64 6.88 -11.77 -15.31
C PRO A 64 5.38 -11.88 -15.01
N GLU A 65 4.68 -12.72 -15.78
CA GLU A 65 3.23 -12.87 -15.71
C GLU A 65 2.70 -13.18 -14.30
N ASN A 66 3.44 -13.98 -13.55
CA ASN A 66 3.09 -14.34 -12.17
C ASN A 66 3.21 -13.18 -11.16
N GLU A 67 3.77 -12.05 -11.55
CA GLU A 67 3.86 -10.84 -10.73
C GLU A 67 3.02 -9.69 -11.31
N VAL A 68 3.02 -9.53 -12.64
CA VAL A 68 2.39 -8.37 -13.31
C VAL A 68 0.91 -8.23 -12.98
N VAL A 69 0.18 -9.33 -12.81
CA VAL A 69 -1.25 -9.30 -12.47
C VAL A 69 -1.50 -8.60 -11.13
N ALA A 70 -0.70 -8.90 -10.10
CA ALA A 70 -0.84 -8.24 -8.79
C ALA A 70 -0.27 -6.81 -8.81
N LEU A 71 0.82 -6.57 -9.54
CA LEU A 71 1.42 -5.24 -9.64
C LEU A 71 0.50 -4.26 -10.37
N THR A 72 -0.12 -4.69 -11.49
CA THR A 72 -1.12 -3.89 -12.21
C THR A 72 -2.37 -3.65 -11.35
N PHE A 73 -2.79 -4.66 -10.58
CA PHE A 73 -3.89 -4.47 -9.64
C PHE A 73 -3.53 -3.50 -8.52
N ALA A 74 -2.30 -3.54 -8.01
CA ALA A 74 -1.81 -2.62 -7.00
C ALA A 74 -1.82 -1.16 -7.48
N GLN A 75 -1.40 -0.93 -8.73
CA GLN A 75 -1.50 0.38 -9.37
C GLN A 75 -2.95 0.83 -9.48
N HIS A 76 -3.82 0.00 -10.06
CA HIS A 76 -5.24 0.30 -10.19
C HIS A 76 -5.92 0.56 -8.83
N TYR A 77 -5.59 -0.23 -7.81
CA TYR A 77 -6.11 -0.03 -6.45
C TYR A 77 -5.75 1.34 -5.88
N ALA A 78 -4.51 1.78 -6.07
CA ALA A 78 -4.06 3.08 -5.61
C ALA A 78 -4.68 4.24 -6.42
N GLU A 79 -4.68 4.14 -7.75
CA GLU A 79 -5.26 5.14 -8.67
C GLU A 79 -6.78 5.32 -8.47
N SER A 80 -7.48 4.23 -8.17
CA SER A 80 -8.93 4.26 -7.87
C SER A 80 -9.24 4.68 -6.42
N HIS A 81 -8.25 5.16 -5.67
CA HIS A 81 -8.41 5.55 -4.27
C HIS A 81 -9.06 4.44 -3.43
N CYS A 82 -8.50 3.22 -3.53
CA CYS A 82 -8.96 2.00 -2.85
C CYS A 82 -10.36 1.51 -3.25
N ASN A 83 -10.89 1.95 -4.37
CA ASN A 83 -12.15 1.48 -4.92
C ASN A 83 -11.95 0.77 -6.27
N PRO A 84 -11.26 -0.38 -6.29
CA PRO A 84 -10.92 -1.06 -7.52
C PRO A 84 -12.17 -1.63 -8.21
N ASP A 85 -12.10 -1.69 -9.54
CA ASP A 85 -13.10 -2.36 -10.36
C ASP A 85 -13.27 -3.82 -9.91
N PRO A 86 -14.50 -4.32 -9.70
CA PRO A 86 -14.78 -5.71 -9.39
C PRO A 86 -14.16 -6.70 -10.38
N ALA A 87 -14.11 -6.38 -11.67
CA ALA A 87 -13.48 -7.20 -12.67
C ALA A 87 -11.96 -7.29 -12.51
N ALA A 88 -11.31 -6.20 -12.05
CA ALA A 88 -9.89 -6.21 -11.71
C ALA A 88 -9.61 -7.12 -10.51
N TRP A 89 -10.45 -7.07 -9.47
CA TRP A 89 -10.35 -7.97 -8.33
C TRP A 89 -10.58 -9.44 -8.73
N GLN A 90 -11.57 -9.70 -9.59
CA GLN A 90 -11.84 -11.04 -10.08
C GLN A 90 -10.65 -11.63 -10.85
N ARG A 91 -9.91 -10.83 -11.63
CA ARG A 91 -8.67 -11.30 -12.30
C ARG A 91 -7.63 -11.77 -11.29
N VAL A 92 -7.41 -11.00 -10.20
CA VAL A 92 -6.47 -11.38 -9.14
C VAL A 92 -6.88 -12.67 -8.44
N THR A 93 -8.16 -12.79 -8.05
CA THR A 93 -8.67 -13.99 -7.39
C THR A 93 -8.64 -15.23 -8.31
N SER A 94 -8.93 -15.06 -9.59
CA SER A 94 -8.87 -16.14 -10.58
C SER A 94 -7.43 -16.60 -10.83
N TYR A 95 -6.47 -15.70 -10.79
CA TYR A 95 -5.06 -16.02 -11.07
C TYR A 95 -4.34 -16.64 -9.86
N TYR A 96 -4.48 -16.02 -8.68
CA TYR A 96 -3.73 -16.44 -7.47
C TYR A 96 -4.52 -17.33 -6.51
N GLY A 97 -5.84 -17.47 -6.70
CA GLY A 97 -6.75 -18.05 -5.72
C GLY A 97 -7.11 -17.06 -4.60
N GLU A 98 -8.22 -17.31 -3.92
CA GLU A 98 -8.78 -16.38 -2.93
C GLU A 98 -7.85 -16.09 -1.75
N GLU A 99 -7.16 -17.11 -1.24
CA GLU A 99 -6.28 -16.93 -0.08
C GLU A 99 -5.10 -16.00 -0.40
N THR A 100 -4.40 -16.25 -1.52
CA THR A 100 -3.27 -15.41 -1.95
C THR A 100 -3.73 -14.00 -2.33
N ALA A 101 -4.87 -13.88 -3.02
CA ALA A 101 -5.47 -12.59 -3.33
C ALA A 101 -5.80 -11.77 -2.06
N ASN A 102 -6.33 -12.42 -1.03
CA ASN A 102 -6.57 -11.76 0.26
C ASN A 102 -5.28 -11.34 0.97
N ASP A 103 -4.20 -12.11 0.84
CA ASP A 103 -2.88 -11.71 1.35
C ASP A 103 -2.36 -10.48 0.59
N ILE A 104 -2.47 -10.46 -0.74
CA ILE A 104 -2.13 -9.30 -1.58
C ILE A 104 -2.93 -8.07 -1.13
N MET A 105 -4.25 -8.21 -1.00
CA MET A 105 -5.12 -7.12 -0.52
C MET A 105 -4.72 -6.62 0.88
N THR A 106 -4.23 -7.49 1.74
CA THR A 106 -3.75 -7.11 3.07
C THR A 106 -2.52 -6.21 2.98
N TYR A 107 -1.56 -6.52 2.11
CA TYR A 107 -0.40 -5.65 1.86
C TYR A 107 -0.79 -4.32 1.23
N LEU A 108 -1.72 -4.32 0.27
CA LEU A 108 -2.23 -3.08 -0.35
C LEU A 108 -2.85 -2.14 0.69
N ARG A 109 -3.71 -2.64 1.55
CA ARG A 109 -4.35 -1.85 2.62
C ARG A 109 -3.34 -1.33 3.63
N MET A 110 -2.38 -2.17 4.01
CA MET A 110 -1.33 -1.80 4.96
C MET A 110 -0.47 -0.65 4.43
N ILE A 111 0.03 -0.77 3.21
CA ILE A 111 0.89 0.26 2.63
C ILE A 111 0.11 1.55 2.34
N THR A 112 -1.15 1.46 1.91
CA THR A 112 -1.99 2.64 1.70
C THR A 112 -2.15 3.44 3.01
N PHE A 113 -2.39 2.76 4.12
CA PHE A 113 -2.43 3.41 5.43
C PHE A 113 -1.07 4.02 5.81
N GLY A 114 0.02 3.31 5.56
CA GLY A 114 1.38 3.85 5.75
C GLY A 114 1.64 5.11 4.91
N ASN A 115 1.22 5.10 3.65
CA ASN A 115 1.36 6.25 2.74
C ASN A 115 0.52 7.45 3.21
N LEU A 116 -0.70 7.21 3.70
CA LEU A 116 -1.54 8.28 4.28
C LEU A 116 -0.82 8.94 5.46
N LEU A 117 -0.29 8.17 6.38
CA LEU A 117 0.46 8.70 7.53
C LEU A 117 1.72 9.43 7.09
N GLY A 118 2.50 8.85 6.19
CA GLY A 118 3.74 9.44 5.70
C GLY A 118 3.50 10.76 4.97
N ASN A 119 2.50 10.82 4.10
CA ASN A 119 2.14 12.05 3.38
C ASN A 119 1.55 13.12 4.32
N THR A 120 0.75 12.72 5.31
CA THR A 120 0.23 13.66 6.31
C THR A 120 1.34 14.24 7.17
N PHE A 121 2.30 13.40 7.57
CA PHE A 121 3.49 13.87 8.31
C PHE A 121 4.33 14.83 7.47
N ASP A 122 4.52 14.52 6.19
CA ASP A 122 5.23 15.39 5.26
C ASP A 122 4.53 16.75 5.07
N ALA A 123 3.21 16.74 4.94
CA ALA A 123 2.41 17.97 4.86
C ALA A 123 2.56 18.83 6.11
N LEU A 124 2.54 18.21 7.31
CA LEU A 124 2.75 18.92 8.57
C LEU A 124 4.15 19.54 8.66
N LEU A 125 5.21 18.80 8.31
CA LEU A 125 6.57 19.34 8.30
C LEU A 125 6.74 20.49 7.29
N SER A 126 6.14 20.35 6.10
CA SER A 126 6.14 21.38 5.07
C SER A 126 5.46 22.67 5.57
N ARG A 127 4.39 22.54 6.33
CA ARG A 127 3.71 23.68 6.98
C ARG A 127 4.60 24.40 7.97
N PHE A 128 5.30 23.68 8.84
CA PHE A 128 6.27 24.28 9.76
C PHE A 128 7.45 24.94 9.05
N SER A 129 7.77 24.50 7.84
CA SER A 129 8.78 25.11 6.98
C SER A 129 8.26 26.29 6.16
N GLY A 130 7.04 26.79 6.41
CA GLY A 130 6.43 27.90 5.71
C GLY A 130 5.91 27.57 4.28
N LYS A 131 5.86 26.30 3.91
CA LYS A 131 5.40 25.82 2.59
C LYS A 131 4.29 24.77 2.76
N PRO A 132 3.09 25.16 3.22
CA PRO A 132 2.00 24.21 3.44
C PRO A 132 1.64 23.48 2.14
N ALA A 133 1.36 22.18 2.24
CA ALA A 133 0.94 21.38 1.10
C ALA A 133 -0.40 21.91 0.56
N GLN A 134 -0.53 21.93 -0.76
CA GLN A 134 -1.73 22.46 -1.42
C GLN A 134 -2.96 21.62 -1.04
N GLY A 135 -4.04 22.28 -0.66
CA GLY A 135 -5.30 21.63 -0.25
C GLY A 135 -5.28 21.01 1.15
N SER A 136 -4.15 21.09 1.91
CA SER A 136 -4.09 20.60 3.27
C SER A 136 -4.47 21.69 4.30
N ASN A 137 -4.94 21.27 5.48
CA ASN A 137 -5.15 22.15 6.61
C ASN A 137 -4.62 21.50 7.90
N LEU A 138 -4.25 22.34 8.88
CA LEU A 138 -3.66 21.88 10.14
C LEU A 138 -4.55 20.89 10.89
N TRP A 139 -5.86 21.10 10.88
CA TRP A 139 -6.80 20.24 11.59
C TRP A 139 -6.89 18.84 10.97
N SER A 140 -6.89 18.74 9.63
CA SER A 140 -6.86 17.44 8.96
C SER A 140 -5.54 16.70 9.21
N GLU A 141 -4.41 17.40 9.14
CA GLU A 141 -3.09 16.82 9.41
C GLU A 141 -3.00 16.28 10.84
N LEU A 142 -3.40 17.10 11.83
CA LEU A 142 -3.39 16.68 13.24
C LEU A 142 -4.41 15.56 13.52
N SER A 143 -5.61 15.60 12.93
CA SER A 143 -6.63 14.58 13.15
C SER A 143 -6.21 13.22 12.63
N VAL A 144 -5.54 13.13 11.48
CA VAL A 144 -5.01 11.86 10.94
C VAL A 144 -3.89 11.32 11.83
N LEU A 145 -2.93 12.15 12.23
CA LEU A 145 -1.80 11.71 13.05
C LEU A 145 -2.24 11.35 14.47
N LEU A 146 -3.08 12.16 15.11
CA LEU A 146 -3.63 11.86 16.42
C LEU A 146 -4.57 10.66 16.36
N GLY A 147 -5.40 10.54 15.33
CA GLY A 147 -6.25 9.39 15.10
C GLY A 147 -5.46 8.10 15.00
N ALA A 148 -4.31 8.11 14.35
CA ALA A 148 -3.42 6.95 14.25
C ALA A 148 -2.83 6.53 15.62
N ILE A 149 -2.63 7.48 16.54
CA ILE A 149 -2.13 7.22 17.89
C ILE A 149 -3.25 6.73 18.81
N TRP A 150 -4.46 7.32 18.68
CA TRP A 150 -5.60 7.06 19.57
C TRP A 150 -6.52 5.96 19.06
N LEU A 151 -6.43 5.54 17.80
CA LEU A 151 -7.15 4.36 17.35
C LEU A 151 -6.66 3.17 18.18
N PRO A 152 -7.56 2.51 18.94
CA PRO A 152 -7.19 1.37 19.75
C PRO A 152 -6.50 0.35 18.84
N PRO A 153 -5.52 -0.38 19.39
CA PRO A 153 -4.46 -1.02 18.63
C PRO A 153 -5.03 -1.73 17.42
N PHE A 154 -4.40 -1.51 16.30
CA PHE A 154 -4.53 -2.09 14.96
C PHE A 154 -5.57 -3.22 14.73
N ARG A 155 -6.02 -3.86 15.82
CA ARG A 155 -7.07 -4.91 15.84
C ARG A 155 -8.47 -4.38 15.47
N LEU A 156 -8.82 -3.16 15.90
CA LEU A 156 -10.12 -2.59 15.59
C LEU A 156 -10.15 -2.08 14.14
N PHE A 157 -9.04 -1.54 13.69
CA PHE A 157 -8.85 -1.07 12.33
C PHE A 157 -9.02 -2.23 11.32
N ILE A 158 -8.36 -3.37 11.56
CA ILE A 158 -8.51 -4.57 10.72
C ILE A 158 -9.93 -5.16 10.78
N ARG A 159 -10.63 -5.07 11.93
CA ARG A 159 -12.03 -5.53 12.02
C ARG A 159 -12.98 -4.68 11.17
N LEU A 160 -12.76 -3.37 11.09
CA LEU A 160 -13.54 -2.46 10.24
C LEU A 160 -13.31 -2.74 8.74
N PHE A 161 -12.09 -3.20 8.37
CA PHE A 161 -11.77 -3.59 7.01
C PHE A 161 -12.14 -5.04 6.65
N LYS A 162 -12.49 -5.88 7.63
CA LYS A 162 -13.01 -7.25 7.42
C LYS A 162 -14.51 -7.28 7.09
N SER A 163 -15.20 -6.15 7.16
CA SER A 163 -16.59 -6.05 6.72
C SER A 163 -16.64 -6.25 5.20
N LYS A 164 -17.45 -7.22 4.81
CA LYS A 164 -17.74 -7.66 3.44
C LYS A 164 -17.82 -6.49 2.47
N THR A 165 -17.23 -6.73 1.29
CA THR A 165 -17.35 -5.92 0.07
C THR A 165 -16.82 -4.50 0.19
N GLY A 166 -15.76 -4.26 -0.57
CA GLY A 166 -15.12 -3.01 -0.79
C GLY A 166 -16.08 -1.82 -0.84
N ASN A 167 -15.72 -0.82 -0.25
CA ASN A 167 -15.99 0.58 -0.47
C ASN A 167 -15.73 1.33 0.84
N ALA A 168 -14.50 1.48 1.20
CA ALA A 168 -14.05 2.62 1.98
C ALA A 168 -12.52 2.62 2.02
N CYS A 169 -11.93 3.47 1.25
CA CYS A 169 -10.73 4.15 1.65
C CYS A 169 -11.10 5.14 2.74
N ILE A 170 -10.30 5.23 3.76
CA ILE A 170 -10.38 6.25 4.81
C ILE A 170 -10.24 7.64 4.20
#